data_1990476b735f6192c65da2429bcc7189
#
_entry.id   1990476b735f6192c65da2429bcc7189
#
_cell.length_a   1.000
_cell.length_b   1.000
_cell.length_c   1.000
_cell.angle_alpha   90.00
_cell.angle_beta   90.00
_cell.angle_gamma   90.00
#
_symmetry.space_group_name_H-M   'P 1'
#
loop_
_entity.id
_entity.type
_entity.pdbx_description
1 polymer ?
#
loop_
_entity_poly.entity_id
_entity_poly.type
_entity_poly.pdbx_seq_one_letter_code
_entity_poly.pdbx_strand_id
1 'polypeptide(L)'
;MRPTKEQAKDNRQRILDTAAKLFRENGIHAVGVDAVMKGAGLTHGGFYGHFKSKSDLAEQALAHAMQNMLGADALSGSLDDFAESYLSPEHRAAAGAGCTVAALGPELARLPEAERGPVTDHIRGLIAHMENWQTQSGSKPDRSQAIADVASFVGALVLSRTVNDPALSDEILESVRNRVTGKA
;
A
#
# COMPACT_ATOMS: atom_id res chain seq x y z
N MET A 1 12.27 -29.82 15.43
CA MET A 1 11.68 -30.50 14.24
C MET A 1 11.80 -29.55 13.05
N ARG A 2 12.27 -30.01 11.90
CA ARG A 2 12.37 -29.16 10.68
C ARG A 2 10.96 -28.97 10.11
N PRO A 3 10.54 -27.76 9.76
CA PRO A 3 9.22 -27.53 9.19
C PRO A 3 9.06 -28.26 7.85
N THR A 4 7.83 -28.69 7.54
CA THR A 4 7.49 -29.22 6.22
C THR A 4 7.60 -28.11 5.16
N LYS A 5 7.61 -28.48 3.88
CA LYS A 5 7.64 -27.47 2.78
C LYS A 5 6.42 -26.53 2.84
N GLU A 6 5.25 -27.05 3.19
CA GLU A 6 4.03 -26.28 3.33
C GLU A 6 4.12 -25.31 4.52
N GLN A 7 4.52 -25.80 5.70
CA GLN A 7 4.78 -24.94 6.87
C GLN A 7 5.82 -23.85 6.60
N ALA A 8 6.86 -24.16 5.80
CA ALA A 8 7.86 -23.15 5.44
C ALA A 8 7.27 -22.07 4.52
N LYS A 9 6.37 -22.42 3.59
CA LYS A 9 5.64 -21.48 2.74
C LYS A 9 4.71 -20.59 3.55
N ASP A 10 3.92 -21.18 4.46
CA ASP A 10 3.00 -20.44 5.33
C ASP A 10 3.74 -19.50 6.27
N ASN A 11 4.84 -19.96 6.88
CA ASN A 11 5.68 -19.12 7.71
C ASN A 11 6.24 -17.93 6.92
N ARG A 12 6.72 -18.19 5.68
CA ARG A 12 7.23 -17.11 4.82
C ARG A 12 6.16 -16.08 4.49
N GLN A 13 4.93 -16.52 4.20
CA GLN A 13 3.80 -15.63 3.95
C GLN A 13 3.50 -14.77 5.17
N ARG A 14 3.40 -15.36 6.35
CA ARG A 14 3.18 -14.65 7.61
C ARG A 14 4.27 -13.62 7.90
N ILE A 15 5.53 -13.93 7.57
CA ILE A 15 6.63 -12.96 7.72
C ILE A 15 6.45 -11.79 6.76
N LEU A 16 6.10 -12.03 5.49
CA LEU A 16 5.87 -10.97 4.49
C LEU A 16 4.71 -10.05 4.90
N ASP A 17 3.57 -10.63 5.31
CA ASP A 17 2.40 -9.85 5.75
C ASP A 17 2.71 -9.01 6.99
N THR A 18 3.39 -9.60 7.98
CA THR A 18 3.80 -8.91 9.19
C THR A 18 4.79 -7.79 8.90
N ALA A 19 5.80 -8.05 8.07
CA ALA A 19 6.79 -7.05 7.68
C ALA A 19 6.14 -5.89 6.93
N ALA A 20 5.31 -6.20 5.94
CA ALA A 20 4.59 -5.19 5.17
C ALA A 20 3.72 -4.28 6.05
N LYS A 21 3.02 -4.87 7.03
CA LYS A 21 2.24 -4.12 8.02
C LYS A 21 3.11 -3.22 8.88
N LEU A 22 4.12 -3.79 9.53
CA LEU A 22 4.99 -3.05 10.44
C LEU A 22 5.77 -1.94 9.75
N PHE A 23 6.24 -2.17 8.52
CA PHE A 23 6.92 -1.15 7.73
C PHE A 23 5.99 0.03 7.42
N ARG A 24 4.74 -0.21 7.04
CA ARG A 24 3.77 0.87 6.80
C ARG A 24 3.40 1.64 8.07
N GLU A 25 3.41 0.99 9.22
CA GLU A 25 3.11 1.64 10.51
C GLU A 25 4.27 2.47 11.04
N ASN A 26 5.51 2.00 10.86
CA ASN A 26 6.66 2.52 11.60
C ASN A 26 7.84 2.98 10.72
N GLY A 27 7.76 2.77 9.41
CA GLY A 27 8.88 2.97 8.48
C GLY A 27 9.81 1.74 8.40
N ILE A 28 10.48 1.58 7.26
CA ILE A 28 11.33 0.42 6.97
C ILE A 28 12.55 0.40 7.91
N HIS A 29 13.13 1.58 8.16
CA HIS A 29 14.36 1.68 8.95
C HIS A 29 14.13 1.39 10.44
N ALA A 30 13.00 1.81 11.00
CA ALA A 30 12.70 1.67 12.42
C ALA A 30 12.35 0.23 12.84
N VAL A 31 11.88 -0.61 11.90
CA VAL A 31 11.47 -1.98 12.20
C VAL A 31 12.65 -2.94 12.11
N GLY A 32 12.98 -3.62 13.20
CA GLY A 32 13.99 -4.68 13.24
C GLY A 32 13.44 -6.06 12.85
N VAL A 33 14.34 -6.97 12.44
CA VAL A 33 14.01 -8.37 12.13
C VAL A 33 13.31 -9.06 13.30
N ASP A 34 13.77 -8.80 14.54
CA ASP A 34 13.17 -9.38 15.74
C ASP A 34 11.69 -9.02 15.90
N ALA A 35 11.33 -7.76 15.63
CA ALA A 35 9.94 -7.30 15.71
C ALA A 35 9.06 -8.01 14.68
N VAL A 36 9.59 -8.17 13.45
CA VAL A 36 8.87 -8.89 12.39
C VAL A 36 8.67 -10.36 12.75
N MET A 37 9.74 -11.06 13.16
CA MET A 37 9.67 -12.48 13.51
C MET A 37 8.74 -12.73 14.70
N LYS A 38 8.83 -11.90 15.73
CA LYS A 38 7.92 -11.95 16.88
C LYS A 38 6.47 -11.71 16.47
N GLY A 39 6.21 -10.69 15.66
CA GLY A 39 4.87 -10.39 15.13
C GLY A 39 4.30 -11.51 14.26
N ALA A 40 5.15 -12.22 13.52
CA ALA A 40 4.78 -13.41 12.76
C ALA A 40 4.61 -14.68 13.63
N GLY A 41 4.86 -14.61 14.95
CA GLY A 41 4.80 -15.76 15.87
C GLY A 41 5.92 -16.78 15.63
N LEU A 42 7.10 -16.30 15.20
CA LEU A 42 8.26 -17.11 14.87
C LEU A 42 9.49 -16.66 15.67
N THR A 43 10.50 -17.55 15.75
CA THR A 43 11.76 -17.24 16.43
C THR A 43 12.73 -16.52 15.47
N HIS A 44 13.59 -15.65 16.00
CA HIS A 44 14.63 -14.94 15.23
C HIS A 44 15.48 -15.91 14.39
N GLY A 45 15.88 -17.04 14.94
CA GLY A 45 16.72 -18.02 14.25
C GLY A 45 16.12 -18.59 12.96
N GLY A 46 14.79 -18.52 12.80
CA GLY A 46 14.12 -18.94 11.57
C GLY A 46 14.25 -17.95 10.40
N PHE A 47 14.65 -16.71 10.65
CA PHE A 47 14.71 -15.65 9.65
C PHE A 47 15.58 -16.00 8.43
N TYR A 48 16.81 -16.41 8.68
CA TYR A 48 17.79 -16.70 7.63
C TYR A 48 17.45 -17.97 6.80
N GLY A 49 16.46 -18.74 7.25
CA GLY A 49 15.86 -19.81 6.43
C GLY A 49 14.90 -19.32 5.36
N HIS A 50 14.46 -18.06 5.44
CA HIS A 50 13.47 -17.46 4.55
C HIS A 50 14.00 -16.27 3.74
N PHE A 51 14.87 -15.45 4.32
CA PHE A 51 15.38 -14.19 3.74
C PHE A 51 16.87 -14.03 3.98
N LYS A 52 17.58 -13.46 2.99
CA LYS A 52 19.03 -13.25 3.04
C LYS A 52 19.43 -12.08 3.94
N SER A 53 18.59 -11.06 4.03
CA SER A 53 18.84 -9.84 4.77
C SER A 53 17.53 -9.09 5.07
N LYS A 54 17.59 -8.05 5.92
CA LYS A 54 16.46 -7.13 6.14
C LYS A 54 16.05 -6.42 4.83
N SER A 55 17.00 -6.06 3.97
CA SER A 55 16.71 -5.43 2.67
C SER A 55 15.97 -6.41 1.74
N ASP A 56 16.39 -7.66 1.67
CA ASP A 56 15.71 -8.72 0.92
C ASP A 56 14.28 -8.94 1.43
N LEU A 57 14.07 -8.94 2.76
CA LEU A 57 12.73 -8.99 3.34
C LEU A 57 11.90 -7.76 2.95
N ALA A 58 12.47 -6.55 3.06
CA ALA A 58 11.75 -5.32 2.77
C ALA A 58 11.28 -5.26 1.31
N GLU A 59 12.18 -5.55 0.36
CA GLU A 59 11.86 -5.62 -1.06
C GLU A 59 10.68 -6.58 -1.33
N GLN A 60 10.76 -7.79 -0.80
CA GLN A 60 9.74 -8.81 -1.03
C GLN A 60 8.42 -8.51 -0.31
N ALA A 61 8.46 -7.96 0.91
CA ALA A 61 7.26 -7.59 1.66
C ALA A 61 6.52 -6.41 1.00
N LEU A 62 7.25 -5.43 0.48
CA LEU A 62 6.66 -4.31 -0.24
C LEU A 62 6.07 -4.74 -1.58
N ALA A 63 6.79 -5.55 -2.36
CA ALA A 63 6.28 -6.10 -3.62
C ALA A 63 5.00 -6.92 -3.39
N HIS A 64 4.99 -7.77 -2.36
CA HIS A 64 3.83 -8.56 -1.96
C HIS A 64 2.63 -7.69 -1.58
N ALA A 65 2.83 -6.66 -0.75
CA ALA A 65 1.77 -5.75 -0.34
C ALA A 65 1.17 -4.97 -1.53
N MET A 66 2.02 -4.53 -2.46
CA MET A 66 1.59 -3.81 -3.66
C MET A 66 0.82 -4.71 -4.62
N GLN A 67 1.23 -5.97 -4.79
CA GLN A 67 0.50 -6.96 -5.61
C GLN A 67 -0.88 -7.27 -5.02
N ASN A 68 -0.97 -7.45 -3.70
CA ASN A 68 -2.24 -7.71 -3.03
C ASN A 68 -3.22 -6.53 -3.15
N MET A 69 -2.72 -5.29 -3.12
CA MET A 69 -3.56 -4.11 -3.30
C MET A 69 -4.11 -3.98 -4.72
N LEU A 70 -3.39 -4.44 -5.73
CA LEU A 70 -3.87 -4.52 -7.13
C LEU A 70 -4.73 -5.76 -7.40
N GLY A 71 -4.86 -6.66 -6.44
CA GLY A 71 -5.68 -7.87 -6.54
C GLY A 71 -7.18 -7.54 -6.72
N ALA A 72 -7.92 -8.50 -7.26
CA ALA A 72 -9.29 -8.32 -7.73
C ALA A 72 -10.25 -7.72 -6.70
N ASP A 73 -10.09 -8.01 -5.42
CA ASP A 73 -11.03 -7.57 -4.38
C ASP A 73 -10.86 -6.09 -4.00
N ALA A 74 -9.64 -5.56 -4.05
CA ALA A 74 -9.35 -4.19 -3.64
C ALA A 74 -9.78 -3.14 -4.70
N LEU A 75 -9.84 -3.55 -5.96
CA LEU A 75 -10.16 -2.69 -7.11
C LEU A 75 -11.39 -3.22 -7.89
N SER A 76 -12.13 -4.19 -7.32
CA SER A 76 -13.41 -4.64 -7.85
C SER A 76 -14.49 -3.63 -7.46
N GLY A 77 -15.29 -3.18 -8.38
CA GLY A 77 -16.33 -2.19 -8.14
C GLY A 77 -16.12 -0.91 -8.94
N SER A 78 -16.85 0.12 -8.58
CA SER A 78 -16.80 1.42 -9.23
C SER A 78 -15.70 2.32 -8.66
N LEU A 79 -15.39 3.40 -9.38
CA LEU A 79 -14.55 4.48 -8.84
C LEU A 79 -15.13 5.07 -7.55
N ASP A 80 -16.46 5.17 -7.45
CA ASP A 80 -17.16 5.67 -6.27
C ASP A 80 -16.90 4.78 -5.05
N ASP A 81 -17.06 3.45 -5.21
CA ASP A 81 -16.80 2.48 -4.13
C ASP A 81 -15.33 2.55 -3.67
N PHE A 82 -14.41 2.64 -4.62
CA PHE A 82 -13.00 2.78 -4.31
C PHE A 82 -12.71 4.11 -3.60
N ALA A 83 -13.27 5.22 -4.07
CA ALA A 83 -13.07 6.53 -3.47
C ALA A 83 -13.62 6.59 -2.04
N GLU A 84 -14.81 6.02 -1.79
CA GLU A 84 -15.39 5.93 -0.45
C GLU A 84 -14.51 5.11 0.50
N SER A 85 -14.01 3.97 0.06
CA SER A 85 -13.13 3.12 0.87
C SER A 85 -11.75 3.75 1.08
N TYR A 86 -11.12 4.24 0.00
CA TYR A 86 -9.75 4.75 0.06
C TYR A 86 -9.64 6.08 0.81
N LEU A 87 -10.60 7.01 0.62
CA LEU A 87 -10.65 8.32 1.26
C LEU A 87 -11.57 8.30 2.49
N SER A 88 -11.46 7.25 3.30
CA SER A 88 -12.21 7.07 4.54
C SER A 88 -11.39 7.36 5.79
N PRO A 89 -12.02 7.76 6.90
CA PRO A 89 -11.36 7.86 8.21
C PRO A 89 -10.73 6.54 8.66
N GLU A 90 -11.35 5.40 8.32
CA GLU A 90 -10.87 4.06 8.64
C GLU A 90 -9.55 3.76 7.93
N HIS A 91 -9.45 4.05 6.62
CA HIS A 91 -8.20 3.86 5.88
C HIS A 91 -7.13 4.86 6.35
N ARG A 92 -7.51 6.11 6.70
CA ARG A 92 -6.61 7.08 7.30
C ARG A 92 -5.98 6.53 8.59
N ALA A 93 -6.78 5.93 9.47
CA ALA A 93 -6.32 5.37 10.75
C ALA A 93 -5.50 4.08 10.58
N ALA A 94 -5.79 3.28 9.55
CA ALA A 94 -5.22 1.95 9.35
C ALA A 94 -3.96 1.97 8.45
N ALA A 95 -2.91 2.74 8.79
CA ALA A 95 -1.70 2.85 7.97
C ALA A 95 -1.10 1.47 7.64
N GLY A 96 -1.07 0.55 8.59
CA GLY A 96 -0.50 -0.79 8.43
C GLY A 96 -1.25 -1.70 7.44
N ALA A 97 -2.54 -1.45 7.18
CA ALA A 97 -3.35 -2.20 6.23
C ALA A 97 -3.58 -1.45 4.91
N GLY A 98 -3.19 -0.16 4.85
CA GLY A 98 -3.52 0.73 3.74
C GLY A 98 -2.47 0.81 2.63
N CYS A 99 -2.56 1.90 1.88
CA CYS A 99 -1.71 2.17 0.73
C CYS A 99 -0.22 2.29 1.11
N THR A 100 0.61 1.44 0.50
CA THR A 100 2.06 1.41 0.73
C THR A 100 2.74 2.70 0.25
N VAL A 101 2.28 3.28 -0.87
CA VAL A 101 2.85 4.52 -1.41
C VAL A 101 2.54 5.71 -0.48
N ALA A 102 1.31 5.80 0.05
CA ALA A 102 0.94 6.85 0.99
C ALA A 102 1.67 6.73 2.35
N ALA A 103 1.97 5.49 2.78
CA ALA A 103 2.69 5.25 4.03
C ALA A 103 4.21 5.46 3.91
N LEU A 104 4.81 5.05 2.81
CA LEU A 104 6.26 4.90 2.65
C LEU A 104 6.84 5.68 1.46
N GLY A 105 6.10 6.52 0.77
CA GLY A 105 6.52 7.21 -0.45
C GLY A 105 7.92 7.84 -0.38
N PRO A 106 8.24 8.64 0.66
CA PRO A 106 9.58 9.22 0.82
C PRO A 106 10.70 8.19 0.99
N GLU A 107 10.45 7.04 1.64
CA GLU A 107 11.43 5.96 1.79
C GLU A 107 11.61 5.20 0.47
N LEU A 108 10.51 4.91 -0.23
CA LEU A 108 10.52 4.27 -1.54
C LEU A 108 11.28 5.12 -2.59
N ALA A 109 11.14 6.44 -2.53
CA ALA A 109 11.86 7.36 -3.41
C ALA A 109 13.38 7.38 -3.16
N ARG A 110 13.84 6.94 -1.98
CA ARG A 110 15.27 6.84 -1.62
C ARG A 110 15.89 5.48 -1.94
N LEU A 111 15.08 4.50 -2.37
CA LEU A 111 15.61 3.22 -2.83
C LEU A 111 16.51 3.42 -4.06
N PRO A 112 17.53 2.57 -4.26
CA PRO A 112 18.27 2.52 -5.52
C PRO A 112 17.32 2.37 -6.72
N GLU A 113 17.67 2.97 -7.84
CA GLU A 113 16.81 2.94 -9.03
C GLU A 113 16.45 1.50 -9.46
N ALA A 114 17.41 0.58 -9.38
CA ALA A 114 17.22 -0.82 -9.72
C ALA A 114 16.17 -1.54 -8.82
N GLU A 115 15.91 -1.03 -7.62
CA GLU A 115 14.97 -1.60 -6.65
C GLU A 115 13.57 -0.99 -6.74
N ARG A 116 13.36 0.07 -7.56
CA ARG A 116 12.06 0.77 -7.70
C ARG A 116 11.10 0.11 -8.69
N GLY A 117 11.51 -0.95 -9.37
CA GLY A 117 10.66 -1.66 -10.35
C GLY A 117 9.27 -1.98 -9.82
N PRO A 118 9.12 -2.69 -8.69
CA PRO A 118 7.82 -3.03 -8.12
C PRO A 118 6.93 -1.82 -7.81
N VAL A 119 7.53 -0.72 -7.34
CA VAL A 119 6.81 0.54 -7.06
C VAL A 119 6.28 1.15 -8.37
N THR A 120 7.13 1.17 -9.39
CA THR A 120 6.77 1.69 -10.70
C THR A 120 5.61 0.91 -11.32
N ASP A 121 5.65 -0.42 -11.24
CA ASP A 121 4.62 -1.28 -11.79
C ASP A 121 3.30 -1.15 -11.00
N HIS A 122 3.39 -1.00 -9.68
CA HIS A 122 2.22 -0.72 -8.83
C HIS A 122 1.53 0.60 -9.24
N ILE A 123 2.29 1.69 -9.40
CA ILE A 123 1.74 2.98 -9.81
C ILE A 123 1.13 2.88 -11.23
N ARG A 124 1.79 2.20 -12.17
CA ARG A 124 1.22 1.94 -13.51
C ARG A 124 -0.09 1.17 -13.43
N GLY A 125 -0.17 0.18 -12.55
CA GLY A 125 -1.39 -0.59 -12.31
C GLY A 125 -2.53 0.28 -11.81
N LEU A 126 -2.29 1.15 -10.82
CA LEU A 126 -3.29 2.10 -10.32
C LEU A 126 -3.79 3.05 -11.41
N ILE A 127 -2.88 3.60 -12.24
CA ILE A 127 -3.25 4.46 -13.36
C ILE A 127 -4.13 3.69 -14.35
N ALA A 128 -3.76 2.46 -14.69
CA ALA A 128 -4.55 1.63 -15.61
C ALA A 128 -5.96 1.32 -15.06
N HIS A 129 -6.10 1.12 -13.75
CA HIS A 129 -7.42 0.96 -13.13
C HIS A 129 -8.27 2.23 -13.22
N MET A 130 -7.67 3.41 -13.04
CA MET A 130 -8.40 4.69 -13.25
C MET A 130 -8.89 4.81 -14.70
N GLU A 131 -8.04 4.50 -15.69
CA GLU A 131 -8.41 4.50 -17.12
C GLU A 131 -9.56 3.51 -17.40
N ASN A 132 -9.56 2.34 -16.74
CA ASN A 132 -10.63 1.36 -16.87
C ASN A 132 -11.96 1.87 -16.29
N TRP A 133 -11.97 2.52 -15.13
CA TRP A 133 -13.19 3.10 -14.55
C TRP A 133 -13.74 4.24 -15.40
N GLN A 134 -12.88 5.07 -16.01
CA GLN A 134 -13.32 6.06 -17.00
C GLN A 134 -14.05 5.40 -18.17
N THR A 135 -13.51 4.30 -18.69
CA THR A 135 -14.15 3.53 -19.78
C THR A 135 -15.49 2.93 -19.35
N GLN A 136 -15.57 2.36 -18.15
CA GLN A 136 -16.81 1.77 -17.61
C GLN A 136 -17.91 2.83 -17.39
N SER A 137 -17.54 4.07 -17.06
CA SER A 137 -18.48 5.19 -16.96
C SER A 137 -18.92 5.77 -18.31
N GLY A 138 -18.45 5.21 -19.41
CA GLY A 138 -18.76 5.68 -20.77
C GLY A 138 -17.89 6.85 -21.25
N SER A 139 -16.88 7.22 -20.49
CA SER A 139 -15.94 8.28 -20.86
C SER A 139 -14.80 7.73 -21.71
N LYS A 140 -14.23 8.58 -22.57
CA LYS A 140 -12.97 8.26 -23.23
C LYS A 140 -11.85 8.29 -22.20
N PRO A 141 -11.00 7.24 -22.12
CA PRO A 141 -9.88 7.24 -21.18
C PRO A 141 -8.97 8.45 -21.38
N ASP A 142 -8.70 9.15 -20.30
CA ASP A 142 -7.73 10.25 -20.22
C ASP A 142 -6.66 9.90 -19.19
N ARG A 143 -5.48 9.51 -19.73
CA ARG A 143 -4.35 9.13 -18.91
C ARG A 143 -3.82 10.28 -18.02
N SER A 144 -3.91 11.52 -18.48
CA SER A 144 -3.48 12.69 -17.70
C SER A 144 -4.38 12.86 -16.48
N GLN A 145 -5.69 12.73 -16.68
CA GLN A 145 -6.66 12.76 -15.58
C GLN A 145 -6.45 11.56 -14.63
N ALA A 146 -6.23 10.36 -15.15
CA ALA A 146 -5.97 9.17 -14.32
C ALA A 146 -4.73 9.34 -13.43
N ILE A 147 -3.64 9.93 -13.97
CA ILE A 147 -2.45 10.25 -13.17
C ILE A 147 -2.78 11.30 -12.09
N ALA A 148 -3.53 12.35 -12.42
CA ALA A 148 -3.93 13.38 -11.48
C ALA A 148 -4.80 12.81 -10.36
N ASP A 149 -5.69 11.88 -10.67
CA ASP A 149 -6.55 11.23 -9.68
C ASP A 149 -5.74 10.32 -8.74
N VAL A 150 -4.84 9.47 -9.25
CA VAL A 150 -3.94 8.67 -8.41
C VAL A 150 -3.10 9.55 -7.49
N ALA A 151 -2.54 10.65 -8.00
CA ALA A 151 -1.77 11.59 -7.19
C ALA A 151 -2.64 12.26 -6.11
N SER A 152 -3.90 12.59 -6.43
CA SER A 152 -4.84 13.18 -5.47
C SER A 152 -5.24 12.21 -4.37
N PHE A 153 -5.53 10.95 -4.69
CA PHE A 153 -5.83 9.91 -3.70
C PHE A 153 -4.68 9.74 -2.70
N VAL A 154 -3.46 9.55 -3.21
CA VAL A 154 -2.27 9.38 -2.37
C VAL A 154 -1.99 10.65 -1.56
N GLY A 155 -2.04 11.82 -2.20
CA GLY A 155 -1.81 13.11 -1.57
C GLY A 155 -2.81 13.42 -0.46
N ALA A 156 -4.11 13.19 -0.68
CA ALA A 156 -5.14 13.40 0.32
C ALA A 156 -4.92 12.53 1.56
N LEU A 157 -4.58 11.25 1.37
CA LEU A 157 -4.32 10.33 2.47
C LEU A 157 -3.07 10.73 3.27
N VAL A 158 -2.00 11.17 2.60
CA VAL A 158 -0.78 11.69 3.27
C VAL A 158 -1.10 12.95 4.05
N LEU A 159 -1.74 13.93 3.43
CA LEU A 159 -2.05 15.22 4.07
C LEU A 159 -2.98 15.02 5.27
N SER A 160 -4.04 14.21 5.13
CA SER A 160 -4.98 13.95 6.22
C SER A 160 -4.34 13.28 7.43
N ARG A 161 -3.27 12.50 7.24
CA ARG A 161 -2.48 11.89 8.31
C ARG A 161 -1.48 12.85 8.95
N THR A 162 -1.11 13.92 8.25
CA THR A 162 -0.03 14.83 8.67
C THR A 162 -0.53 15.98 9.52
N VAL A 163 -1.76 16.45 9.28
CA VAL A 163 -2.35 17.56 10.02
C VAL A 163 -2.78 17.11 11.43
N ASN A 164 -2.68 18.03 12.40
CA ASN A 164 -3.13 17.82 13.79
C ASN A 164 -4.51 18.43 14.06
N ASP A 165 -5.25 18.80 13.00
CA ASP A 165 -6.61 19.32 13.05
C ASP A 165 -7.57 18.28 12.46
N PRO A 166 -8.42 17.63 13.28
CA PRO A 166 -9.35 16.61 12.81
C PRO A 166 -10.34 17.13 11.75
N ALA A 167 -10.81 18.37 11.88
CA ALA A 167 -11.77 18.95 10.92
C ALA A 167 -11.12 19.16 9.55
N LEU A 168 -9.91 19.70 9.52
CA LEU A 168 -9.14 19.85 8.28
C LEU A 168 -8.78 18.49 7.69
N SER A 169 -8.46 17.51 8.53
CA SER A 169 -8.16 16.14 8.09
C SER A 169 -9.34 15.48 7.37
N ASP A 170 -10.56 15.66 7.90
CA ASP A 170 -11.78 15.16 7.28
C ASP A 170 -12.12 15.92 5.99
N GLU A 171 -12.00 17.27 6.01
CA GLU A 171 -12.20 18.14 4.84
C GLU A 171 -11.31 17.77 3.66
N ILE A 172 -10.03 17.44 3.91
CA ILE A 172 -9.09 16.99 2.87
C ILE A 172 -9.60 15.72 2.17
N LEU A 173 -10.01 14.71 2.93
CA LEU A 173 -10.51 13.46 2.37
C LEU A 173 -11.81 13.68 1.58
N GLU A 174 -12.75 14.44 2.16
CA GLU A 174 -14.04 14.72 1.54
C GLU A 174 -13.90 15.53 0.24
N SER A 175 -13.08 16.58 0.26
CA SER A 175 -12.86 17.43 -0.92
C SER A 175 -12.31 16.66 -2.10
N VAL A 176 -11.33 15.78 -1.87
CA VAL A 176 -10.78 14.95 -2.94
C VAL A 176 -11.76 13.89 -3.38
N ARG A 177 -12.48 13.24 -2.46
CA ARG A 177 -13.52 12.26 -2.80
C ARG A 177 -14.60 12.88 -3.69
N ASN A 178 -15.15 14.03 -3.31
CA ASN A 178 -16.18 14.74 -4.08
C ASN A 178 -15.66 15.14 -5.47
N ARG A 179 -14.44 15.64 -5.56
CA ARG A 179 -13.82 16.00 -6.85
C ARG A 179 -13.69 14.80 -7.79
N VAL A 180 -13.21 13.65 -7.31
CA VAL A 180 -12.96 12.46 -8.17
C VAL A 180 -14.23 11.71 -8.54
N THR A 181 -15.29 11.79 -7.71
CA THR A 181 -16.60 11.17 -7.98
C THR A 181 -17.58 12.12 -8.67
N GLY A 182 -17.20 13.38 -8.90
CA GLY A 182 -18.10 14.40 -9.50
C GLY A 182 -19.28 14.80 -8.61
N LYS A 183 -19.23 14.48 -7.32
CA LYS A 183 -20.22 14.92 -6.32
C LYS A 183 -19.79 16.30 -5.80
N ALA A 184 -20.39 17.35 -6.34
CA ALA A 184 -20.20 18.74 -5.87
C ALA A 184 -21.08 19.03 -4.67
#